data_38f3b3d919513c5259278acbdb70e934
#
_entry.id   38f3b3d919513c5259278acbdb70e934
#
_cell.length_a   1.000
_cell.length_b   1.000
_cell.length_c   1.000
_cell.angle_alpha   90.00
_cell.angle_beta   90.00
_cell.angle_gamma   90.00
#
_symmetry.space_group_name_H-M   'P 1'
#
loop_
_entity.id
_entity.type
_entity.pdbx_description
1 polymer ?
#
loop_
_entity_poly.entity_id
_entity_poly.type
_entity_poly.pdbx_seq_one_letter_code
_entity_poly.pdbx_strand_id
1 'polypeptide(L)'
;MKVHRELAPSLPHFNHAVITIGTFDGVHQGHQQILAQMKAEAARVNGETVIITFHPHPRKIVSSVPGDIKLINTLEEKIQLLEKAGIDHLVVIPFDHVFSNQSADDYIRDFLFKYFQPSVIIIGYDHRFGKGRTGDYHLLEQYGRELGFEVKEISEEMLNQVVISSTRIREALLNNDTDTANHFLGYPYFFEGLVVEGNKIGRTIGFPTANMHISSEEKLIPANGVYAVSISMDEESFTGMMNIGVRPTVDGKKRVIEVNIFNFNRDIYGKKLVIRLEKFLRGEVKFNGLDELKAQLNADRTQAMLVFMP
;
A
#
# COMPACT_ATOMS: atom_id res chain seq x y z
N MET A 1 17.62 -1.81 1.10
CA MET A 1 16.94 -1.78 2.44
C MET A 1 17.07 -3.14 3.12
N LYS A 2 17.38 -3.19 4.42
CA LYS A 2 17.36 -4.42 5.22
C LYS A 2 16.01 -4.53 5.95
N VAL A 3 15.37 -5.71 5.88
CA VAL A 3 14.06 -5.95 6.51
C VAL A 3 14.25 -6.87 7.73
N HIS A 4 13.81 -6.42 8.89
CA HIS A 4 13.88 -7.16 10.15
C HIS A 4 12.46 -7.54 10.57
N ARG A 5 12.20 -8.82 10.80
CA ARG A 5 10.86 -9.35 11.12
C ARG A 5 10.74 -9.84 12.58
N GLU A 6 11.80 -9.70 13.34
CA GLU A 6 11.86 -10.11 14.75
C GLU A 6 12.48 -8.99 15.57
N LEU A 7 12.01 -8.85 16.80
CA LEU A 7 12.64 -7.99 17.78
C LEU A 7 13.89 -8.65 18.38
N ALA A 8 14.46 -8.66 19.27
CA ALA A 8 15.64 -9.23 19.88
C ALA A 8 15.70 -10.78 19.84
N PRO A 9 16.92 -11.36 19.86
CA PRO A 9 18.23 -10.70 19.97
C PRO A 9 18.86 -10.33 18.61
N SER A 10 18.09 -10.41 17.51
CA SER A 10 18.61 -10.36 16.14
C SER A 10 18.68 -8.96 15.52
N LEU A 11 18.17 -7.91 16.19
CA LEU A 11 18.29 -6.56 15.64
C LEU A 11 19.75 -6.09 15.69
N PRO A 12 20.30 -5.56 14.59
CA PRO A 12 21.63 -4.98 14.58
C PRO A 12 21.66 -3.71 15.44
N HIS A 13 22.84 -3.27 15.81
CA HIS A 13 23.04 -1.90 16.28
C HIS A 13 22.86 -0.97 15.07
N PHE A 14 21.95 0.01 15.18
CA PHE A 14 21.74 1.03 14.19
C PHE A 14 22.66 2.24 14.49
N ASN A 15 23.41 2.68 13.50
CA ASN A 15 24.32 3.79 13.70
C ASN A 15 23.54 5.12 13.69
N HIS A 16 23.58 5.87 14.81
CA HIS A 16 22.87 7.15 14.95
C HIS A 16 21.44 7.11 14.38
N ALA A 17 20.66 6.12 14.81
CA ALA A 17 19.36 5.81 14.21
C ALA A 17 18.41 7.03 14.13
N VAL A 18 17.92 7.32 12.95
CA VAL A 18 16.81 8.25 12.71
C VAL A 18 15.56 7.41 12.47
N ILE A 19 14.67 7.38 13.45
CA ILE A 19 13.51 6.49 13.42
C ILE A 19 12.21 7.24 13.16
N THR A 20 11.27 6.56 12.54
CA THR A 20 9.85 6.92 12.51
C THR A 20 9.00 5.69 12.73
N ILE A 21 7.78 5.89 13.27
CA ILE A 21 6.87 4.81 13.61
C ILE A 21 5.53 5.04 12.93
N GLY A 22 5.05 4.04 12.20
CA GLY A 22 3.75 4.14 11.55
C GLY A 22 3.36 2.92 10.74
N THR A 23 2.11 2.87 10.33
CA THR A 23 1.60 1.79 9.48
C THR A 23 2.09 1.89 8.04
N PHE A 24 2.37 3.08 7.57
CA PHE A 24 2.81 3.39 6.20
C PHE A 24 1.93 2.72 5.12
N ASP A 25 0.62 2.61 5.39
CA ASP A 25 -0.29 2.00 4.44
C ASP A 25 -0.54 2.94 3.25
N GLY A 26 -0.13 2.48 2.07
CA GLY A 26 -0.14 3.26 0.84
C GLY A 26 1.17 4.01 0.53
N VAL A 27 2.11 4.14 1.46
CA VAL A 27 3.34 4.95 1.28
C VAL A 27 3.08 6.23 0.47
N HIS A 28 1.94 6.87 0.75
CA HIS A 28 1.38 8.02 0.03
C HIS A 28 2.24 9.28 0.18
N GLN A 29 1.93 10.35 -0.55
CA GLN A 29 2.75 11.58 -0.58
C GLN A 29 3.04 12.14 0.83
N GLY A 30 2.08 12.10 1.76
CA GLY A 30 2.34 12.48 3.15
C GLY A 30 3.40 11.61 3.83
N HIS A 31 3.39 10.29 3.61
CA HIS A 31 4.47 9.42 4.06
C HIS A 31 5.80 9.74 3.37
N GLN A 32 5.79 10.03 2.07
CA GLN A 32 7.00 10.35 1.31
C GLN A 32 7.69 11.62 1.83
N GLN A 33 6.93 12.60 2.32
CA GLN A 33 7.48 13.78 3.00
C GLN A 33 8.21 13.41 4.30
N ILE A 34 7.61 12.51 5.10
CA ILE A 34 8.27 11.95 6.31
C ILE A 34 9.58 11.28 5.93
N LEU A 35 9.58 10.44 4.88
CA LEU A 35 10.78 9.74 4.42
C LEU A 35 11.86 10.71 3.92
N ALA A 36 11.50 11.79 3.24
CA ALA A 36 12.43 12.82 2.81
C ALA A 36 13.10 13.52 4.01
N GLN A 37 12.32 13.85 5.04
CA GLN A 37 12.85 14.45 6.26
C GLN A 37 13.75 13.46 7.02
N MET A 38 13.38 12.19 7.11
CA MET A 38 14.23 11.16 7.72
C MET A 38 15.61 11.09 7.05
N LYS A 39 15.64 11.08 5.71
CA LYS A 39 16.92 11.06 4.95
C LYS A 39 17.76 12.31 5.20
N ALA A 40 17.14 13.50 5.27
CA ALA A 40 17.83 14.72 5.58
C ALA A 40 18.43 14.70 6.99
N GLU A 41 17.68 14.20 7.99
CA GLU A 41 18.18 14.06 9.36
C GLU A 41 19.27 12.99 9.48
N ALA A 42 19.11 11.86 8.80
CA ALA A 42 20.16 10.82 8.78
C ALA A 42 21.46 11.36 8.19
N ALA A 43 21.40 12.14 7.12
CA ALA A 43 22.59 12.83 6.58
C ALA A 43 23.19 13.83 7.59
N ARG A 44 22.36 14.57 8.35
CA ARG A 44 22.81 15.54 9.36
C ARG A 44 23.59 14.87 10.49
N VAL A 45 23.11 13.72 10.98
CA VAL A 45 23.72 13.01 12.11
C VAL A 45 24.70 11.91 11.70
N ASN A 46 24.95 11.74 10.40
CA ASN A 46 25.72 10.64 9.82
C ASN A 46 25.18 9.28 10.30
N GLY A 47 23.86 9.12 10.21
CA GLY A 47 23.11 7.99 10.74
C GLY A 47 22.36 7.19 9.68
N GLU A 48 21.60 6.20 10.14
CA GLU A 48 20.78 5.29 9.33
C GLU A 48 19.30 5.57 9.54
N THR A 49 18.52 5.47 8.46
CA THR A 49 17.05 5.59 8.50
C THR A 49 16.42 4.27 8.91
N VAL A 50 15.57 4.28 9.94
CA VAL A 50 14.88 3.09 10.46
C VAL A 50 13.38 3.34 10.54
N ILE A 51 12.60 2.66 9.71
CA ILE A 51 11.15 2.68 9.81
C ILE A 51 10.69 1.52 10.68
N ILE A 52 9.86 1.83 11.69
CA ILE A 52 9.19 0.84 12.52
C ILE A 52 7.74 0.76 12.05
N THR A 53 7.34 -0.40 11.54
CA THR A 53 5.98 -0.67 11.10
C THR A 53 5.42 -1.92 11.78
N PHE A 54 4.12 -2.14 11.62
CA PHE A 54 3.40 -3.18 12.33
C PHE A 54 2.74 -4.17 11.37
N HIS A 55 2.77 -5.44 11.72
CA HIS A 55 2.01 -6.48 11.03
C HIS A 55 1.55 -7.56 12.03
N PRO A 56 0.23 -7.91 12.09
CA PRO A 56 -0.87 -7.34 11.30
C PRO A 56 -1.11 -5.84 11.59
N HIS A 57 -1.93 -5.20 10.76
CA HIS A 57 -2.25 -3.77 10.91
C HIS A 57 -2.93 -3.50 12.28
N PRO A 58 -2.49 -2.50 13.07
CA PRO A 58 -2.96 -2.23 14.44
C PRO A 58 -4.49 -2.15 14.58
N ARG A 59 -5.19 -1.55 13.61
CA ARG A 59 -6.67 -1.49 13.64
C ARG A 59 -7.36 -2.85 13.65
N LYS A 60 -6.71 -3.92 13.18
CA LYS A 60 -7.27 -5.28 13.23
C LYS A 60 -7.29 -5.85 14.64
N ILE A 61 -6.38 -5.39 15.50
CA ILE A 61 -6.23 -5.90 16.86
C ILE A 61 -6.99 -5.02 17.86
N VAL A 62 -6.95 -3.68 17.68
CA VAL A 62 -7.49 -2.75 18.69
C VAL A 62 -8.88 -2.20 18.35
N SER A 63 -9.40 -2.43 17.13
CA SER A 63 -10.73 -1.95 16.76
C SER A 63 -11.83 -2.78 17.44
N SER A 64 -12.72 -2.11 18.14
CA SER A 64 -13.94 -2.71 18.69
C SER A 64 -15.01 -3.03 17.64
N VAL A 65 -14.86 -2.50 16.43
CA VAL A 65 -15.74 -2.79 15.30
C VAL A 65 -15.01 -3.80 14.42
N PRO A 66 -15.49 -5.05 14.32
CA PRO A 66 -14.97 -6.03 13.39
C PRO A 66 -15.28 -5.55 11.95
N GLY A 67 -14.43 -4.74 11.42
CA GLY A 67 -14.45 -4.31 10.03
C GLY A 67 -13.12 -4.69 9.43
N ASP A 68 -13.18 -5.51 8.40
CA ASP A 68 -11.99 -5.95 7.66
C ASP A 68 -11.38 -4.73 6.96
N ILE A 69 -10.46 -4.04 7.64
CA ILE A 69 -9.74 -2.96 6.98
C ILE A 69 -8.93 -3.56 5.82
N LYS A 70 -9.30 -3.17 4.60
CA LYS A 70 -8.52 -3.53 3.41
C LYS A 70 -7.32 -2.61 3.30
N LEU A 71 -6.14 -3.19 3.11
CA LEU A 71 -4.87 -2.47 3.03
C LEU A 71 -4.63 -1.95 1.62
N ILE A 72 -4.13 -0.74 1.51
CA ILE A 72 -3.72 -0.15 0.23
C ILE A 72 -2.54 -0.95 -0.34
N ASN A 73 -1.58 -1.32 0.52
CA ASN A 73 -0.45 -2.17 0.13
C ASN A 73 -0.39 -3.42 1.02
N THR A 74 -0.02 -4.55 0.44
CA THR A 74 0.48 -5.70 1.21
C THR A 74 1.79 -5.35 1.89
N LEU A 75 2.26 -6.18 2.81
CA LEU A 75 3.57 -5.96 3.44
C LEU A 75 4.70 -5.98 2.39
N GLU A 76 4.63 -6.89 1.44
CA GLU A 76 5.62 -7.05 0.37
C GLU A 76 5.63 -5.82 -0.57
N GLU A 77 4.47 -5.33 -0.98
CA GLU A 77 4.34 -4.11 -1.78
C GLU A 77 4.87 -2.88 -1.03
N LYS A 78 4.61 -2.78 0.28
CA LYS A 78 5.15 -1.72 1.14
C LYS A 78 6.68 -1.79 1.21
N ILE A 79 7.25 -2.97 1.38
CA ILE A 79 8.70 -3.19 1.39
C ILE A 79 9.31 -2.65 0.09
N GLN A 80 8.74 -3.01 -1.07
CA GLN A 80 9.22 -2.52 -2.36
C GLN A 80 9.18 -0.99 -2.50
N LEU A 81 8.10 -0.36 -2.01
CA LEU A 81 7.95 1.10 -2.05
C LEU A 81 8.97 1.81 -1.16
N LEU A 82 9.17 1.32 0.06
CA LEU A 82 10.13 1.89 1.01
C LEU A 82 11.59 1.68 0.54
N GLU A 83 11.88 0.55 -0.08
CA GLU A 83 13.18 0.28 -0.69
C GLU A 83 13.49 1.26 -1.83
N LYS A 84 12.52 1.49 -2.72
CA LYS A 84 12.63 2.51 -3.78
C LYS A 84 12.79 3.93 -3.23
N ALA A 85 12.22 4.21 -2.06
CA ALA A 85 12.39 5.50 -1.38
C ALA A 85 13.79 5.68 -0.76
N GLY A 86 14.64 4.64 -0.77
CA GLY A 86 16.03 4.70 -0.30
C GLY A 86 16.15 4.65 1.23
N ILE A 87 15.28 3.91 1.91
CA ILE A 87 15.34 3.66 3.35
C ILE A 87 16.36 2.55 3.64
N ASP A 88 17.13 2.68 4.72
CA ASP A 88 18.15 1.69 5.08
C ASP A 88 17.58 0.47 5.76
N HIS A 89 16.65 0.68 6.73
CA HIS A 89 16.09 -0.40 7.55
C HIS A 89 14.57 -0.28 7.69
N LEU A 90 13.89 -1.43 7.58
CA LEU A 90 12.49 -1.59 7.94
C LEU A 90 12.39 -2.65 9.03
N VAL A 91 11.83 -2.29 10.18
CA VAL A 91 11.54 -3.21 11.28
C VAL A 91 10.05 -3.46 11.34
N VAL A 92 9.63 -4.71 11.14
CA VAL A 92 8.23 -5.14 11.14
C VAL A 92 7.92 -5.77 12.49
N ILE A 93 7.17 -5.05 13.31
CA ILE A 93 6.81 -5.49 14.67
C ILE A 93 5.53 -6.32 14.61
N PRO A 94 5.49 -7.52 15.19
CA PRO A 94 4.25 -8.22 15.46
C PRO A 94 3.35 -7.37 16.37
N PHE A 95 2.19 -6.95 15.84
CA PHE A 95 1.25 -6.17 16.64
C PHE A 95 0.17 -7.08 17.19
N ASP A 96 0.22 -7.31 18.48
CA ASP A 96 -0.71 -8.16 19.22
C ASP A 96 -1.31 -7.43 20.43
N HIS A 97 -2.12 -8.13 21.21
CA HIS A 97 -2.73 -7.60 22.42
C HIS A 97 -1.70 -7.28 23.51
N VAL A 98 -0.57 -7.98 23.56
CA VAL A 98 0.50 -7.71 24.54
C VAL A 98 1.16 -6.39 24.18
N PHE A 99 1.57 -6.22 22.93
CA PHE A 99 2.19 -4.99 22.47
C PHE A 99 1.25 -3.78 22.61
N SER A 100 -0.03 -3.93 22.26
CA SER A 100 -1.02 -2.85 22.33
C SER A 100 -1.39 -2.41 23.75
N ASN A 101 -1.11 -3.23 24.77
CA ASN A 101 -1.36 -2.93 26.17
C ASN A 101 -0.16 -2.34 26.92
N GLN A 102 0.98 -2.13 26.27
CA GLN A 102 2.13 -1.45 26.86
C GLN A 102 1.76 -0.02 27.29
N SER A 103 2.22 0.41 28.46
CA SER A 103 2.11 1.80 28.84
C SER A 103 2.91 2.70 27.90
N ALA A 104 2.63 4.01 27.87
CA ALA A 104 3.42 4.92 27.05
C ALA A 104 4.88 4.99 27.50
N ASP A 105 5.14 4.85 28.80
CA ASP A 105 6.48 4.83 29.39
C ASP A 105 7.26 3.57 28.98
N ASP A 106 6.66 2.38 29.12
CA ASP A 106 7.28 1.11 28.68
C ASP A 106 7.55 1.12 27.19
N TYR A 107 6.62 1.69 26.38
CA TYR A 107 6.79 1.84 24.95
C TYR A 107 8.04 2.68 24.60
N ILE A 108 8.29 3.77 25.33
CA ILE A 108 9.47 4.61 25.09
C ILE A 108 10.75 3.93 25.61
N ARG A 109 10.76 3.47 26.86
CA ARG A 109 11.97 2.94 27.52
C ARG A 109 12.34 1.54 27.04
N ASP A 110 11.37 0.61 27.13
CA ASP A 110 11.61 -0.81 26.94
C ASP A 110 11.48 -1.25 25.48
N PHE A 111 10.83 -0.43 24.64
CA PHE A 111 10.73 -0.72 23.23
C PHE A 111 11.56 0.26 22.40
N LEU A 112 11.24 1.55 22.34
CA LEU A 112 11.95 2.47 21.42
C LEU A 112 13.43 2.64 21.81
N PHE A 113 13.70 3.01 23.04
CA PHE A 113 15.08 3.31 23.46
C PHE A 113 15.93 2.04 23.56
N LYS A 114 15.42 1.00 24.17
CA LYS A 114 16.15 -0.25 24.41
C LYS A 114 16.60 -0.92 23.10
N TYR A 115 15.74 -0.98 22.07
CA TYR A 115 16.04 -1.71 20.85
C TYR A 115 16.66 -0.86 19.76
N PHE A 116 16.39 0.44 19.72
CA PHE A 116 16.81 1.29 18.60
C PHE A 116 17.84 2.34 18.98
N GLN A 117 17.98 2.71 20.25
CA GLN A 117 18.89 3.77 20.72
C GLN A 117 18.90 4.98 19.77
N PRO A 118 17.73 5.59 19.51
CA PRO A 118 17.61 6.60 18.48
C PRO A 118 18.41 7.84 18.77
N SER A 119 19.01 8.45 17.74
CA SER A 119 19.52 9.81 17.80
C SER A 119 18.41 10.82 17.52
N VAL A 120 17.50 10.48 16.62
CA VAL A 120 16.36 11.33 16.24
C VAL A 120 15.11 10.47 16.07
N ILE A 121 13.99 10.90 16.66
CA ILE A 121 12.66 10.34 16.40
C ILE A 121 11.83 11.35 15.63
N ILE A 122 11.26 10.96 14.48
CA ILE A 122 10.40 11.79 13.66
C ILE A 122 8.98 11.23 13.72
N ILE A 123 8.00 12.06 14.13
CA ILE A 123 6.59 11.67 14.22
C ILE A 123 5.70 12.75 13.60
N GLY A 124 4.50 12.33 13.13
CA GLY A 124 3.47 13.28 12.73
C GLY A 124 2.78 13.92 13.95
N TYR A 125 2.21 15.09 13.77
CA TYR A 125 1.53 15.87 14.82
C TYR A 125 0.39 15.11 15.53
N ASP A 126 -0.26 14.17 14.85
CA ASP A 126 -1.36 13.36 15.38
C ASP A 126 -0.91 12.00 15.95
N HIS A 127 0.40 11.77 15.99
CA HIS A 127 0.94 10.49 16.45
C HIS A 127 0.61 10.25 17.92
N ARG A 128 0.01 9.11 18.20
CA ARG A 128 -0.33 8.65 19.56
C ARG A 128 0.10 7.20 19.73
N PHE A 129 0.63 6.86 20.88
CA PHE A 129 1.14 5.52 21.20
C PHE A 129 0.81 5.10 22.63
N GLY A 130 1.18 3.86 22.95
CA GLY A 130 0.89 3.25 24.24
C GLY A 130 -0.58 2.91 24.45
N LYS A 131 -0.87 2.24 25.56
CA LYS A 131 -2.23 1.82 25.94
C LYS A 131 -3.18 3.01 26.00
N GLY A 132 -4.32 2.88 25.32
CA GLY A 132 -5.32 3.96 25.28
C GLY A 132 -4.84 5.23 24.56
N ARG A 133 -3.73 5.16 23.80
CA ARG A 133 -3.17 6.31 23.07
C ARG A 133 -2.76 7.48 23.98
N THR A 134 -2.26 7.17 25.18
CA THR A 134 -1.89 8.17 26.20
C THR A 134 -0.58 8.87 25.92
N GLY A 135 0.31 8.24 25.13
CA GLY A 135 1.59 8.83 24.71
C GLY A 135 1.40 9.78 23.53
N ASP A 136 2.15 10.88 23.54
CA ASP A 136 2.15 11.91 22.48
C ASP A 136 3.54 12.52 22.27
N TYR A 137 3.60 13.57 21.44
CA TYR A 137 4.83 14.33 21.19
C TYR A 137 5.49 14.85 22.47
N HIS A 138 4.72 15.45 23.37
CA HIS A 138 5.27 16.07 24.59
C HIS A 138 5.92 15.06 25.53
N LEU A 139 5.30 13.89 25.66
CA LEU A 139 5.87 12.79 26.43
C LEU A 139 7.18 12.29 25.79
N LEU A 140 7.19 12.11 24.45
CA LEU A 140 8.41 11.73 23.74
C LEU A 140 9.51 12.78 23.89
N GLU A 141 9.20 14.06 23.81
CA GLU A 141 10.16 15.17 23.97
C GLU A 141 10.75 15.18 25.40
N GLN A 142 9.91 14.94 26.42
CA GLN A 142 10.38 14.80 27.81
C GLN A 142 11.41 13.68 27.92
N TYR A 143 11.10 12.49 27.40
CA TYR A 143 12.01 11.36 27.39
C TYR A 143 13.24 11.59 26.52
N GLY A 144 13.12 12.34 25.43
CA GLY A 144 14.24 12.73 24.60
C GLY A 144 15.30 13.53 25.37
N ARG A 145 14.87 14.47 26.21
CA ARG A 145 15.76 15.23 27.12
C ARG A 145 16.40 14.33 28.17
N GLU A 146 15.67 13.34 28.69
CA GLU A 146 16.16 12.41 29.72
C GLU A 146 17.14 11.37 29.16
N LEU A 147 16.82 10.80 27.99
CA LEU A 147 17.53 9.66 27.39
C LEU A 147 18.52 10.07 26.30
N GLY A 148 18.56 11.34 25.91
CA GLY A 148 19.55 11.88 24.98
C GLY A 148 19.23 11.71 23.51
N PHE A 149 17.96 11.79 23.10
CA PHE A 149 17.56 11.80 21.68
C PHE A 149 16.71 13.03 21.31
N GLU A 150 16.79 13.44 20.06
CA GLU A 150 15.97 14.53 19.53
C GLU A 150 14.59 14.01 19.09
N VAL A 151 13.55 14.81 19.31
CA VAL A 151 12.21 14.54 18.77
C VAL A 151 11.84 15.64 17.78
N LYS A 152 11.43 15.27 16.58
CA LYS A 152 10.99 16.19 15.55
C LYS A 152 9.55 15.88 15.16
N GLU A 153 8.73 16.89 15.26
CA GLU A 153 7.34 16.82 14.82
C GLU A 153 7.23 17.31 13.38
N ILE A 154 6.51 16.56 12.57
CA ILE A 154 6.08 17.05 11.26
C ILE A 154 4.81 17.82 11.47
N SER A 155 4.86 19.13 11.22
CA SER A 155 3.73 20.02 11.46
C SER A 155 2.50 19.64 10.63
N GLU A 156 1.34 19.95 11.21
CA GLU A 156 0.06 19.82 10.50
C GLU A 156 0.07 20.55 9.16
N GLU A 157 0.71 21.70 9.07
CA GLU A 157 0.81 22.52 7.86
C GLU A 157 1.60 21.80 6.74
N MET A 158 2.68 21.11 7.06
CA MET A 158 3.41 20.28 6.10
C MET A 158 2.62 19.06 5.66
N LEU A 159 1.80 18.47 6.53
CA LEU A 159 0.93 17.35 6.21
C LEU A 159 -0.40 17.80 5.59
N ASN A 160 -0.90 19.01 5.91
CA ASN A 160 -2.19 19.54 5.46
C ASN A 160 -2.13 20.36 4.17
N GLN A 161 -0.96 20.74 3.66
CA GLN A 161 -0.86 21.22 2.27
C GLN A 161 -1.39 20.17 1.29
N VAL A 162 -1.52 18.92 1.75
CA VAL A 162 -2.22 17.86 1.04
C VAL A 162 -3.01 17.07 2.07
N VAL A 163 -4.33 17.23 2.13
CA VAL A 163 -5.27 16.47 2.99
C VAL A 163 -5.25 14.98 2.58
N ILE A 164 -4.06 14.38 2.56
CA ILE A 164 -3.85 12.99 2.14
C ILE A 164 -3.89 12.08 3.36
N SER A 165 -4.77 11.09 3.30
CA SER A 165 -4.79 10.01 4.27
C SER A 165 -5.09 8.68 3.59
N SER A 166 -4.62 7.58 4.18
CA SER A 166 -4.97 6.24 3.71
C SER A 166 -6.49 6.01 3.65
N THR A 167 -7.27 6.69 4.48
CA THR A 167 -8.74 6.62 4.45
C THR A 167 -9.30 7.21 3.16
N ARG A 168 -8.87 8.42 2.78
CA ARG A 168 -9.32 9.06 1.53
C ARG A 168 -8.89 8.30 0.27
N ILE A 169 -7.68 7.73 0.30
CA ILE A 169 -7.22 6.89 -0.82
C ILE A 169 -8.11 5.66 -0.98
N ARG A 170 -8.49 5.00 0.14
CA ARG A 170 -9.43 3.87 0.08
C ARG A 170 -10.80 4.29 -0.46
N GLU A 171 -11.32 5.41 0.00
CA GLU A 171 -12.59 5.97 -0.47
C GLU A 171 -12.54 6.26 -1.97
N ALA A 172 -11.47 6.90 -2.46
CA ALA A 172 -11.28 7.17 -3.89
C ALA A 172 -11.27 5.88 -4.71
N LEU A 173 -10.49 4.86 -4.30
CA LEU A 173 -10.42 3.57 -4.99
C LEU A 173 -11.76 2.81 -4.97
N LEU A 174 -12.53 2.92 -3.90
CA LEU A 174 -13.85 2.27 -3.77
C LEU A 174 -14.95 3.04 -4.52
N ASN A 175 -14.70 4.28 -4.93
CA ASN A 175 -15.61 5.12 -5.72
C ASN A 175 -15.16 5.29 -7.18
N ASN A 176 -14.22 4.46 -7.67
CA ASN A 176 -13.69 4.53 -9.04
C ASN A 176 -12.92 5.83 -9.37
N ASP A 177 -12.56 6.61 -8.37
CA ASP A 177 -11.78 7.84 -8.55
C ASP A 177 -10.27 7.52 -8.52
N THR A 178 -9.81 6.91 -9.62
CA THR A 178 -8.39 6.54 -9.77
C THR A 178 -7.49 7.76 -9.85
N ASP A 179 -7.97 8.86 -10.40
CA ASP A 179 -7.17 10.07 -10.58
C ASP A 179 -6.82 10.69 -9.21
N THR A 180 -7.80 10.83 -8.32
CA THR A 180 -7.56 11.28 -6.93
C THR A 180 -6.70 10.28 -6.15
N ALA A 181 -6.96 8.97 -6.28
CA ALA A 181 -6.18 7.96 -5.58
C ALA A 181 -4.70 8.01 -5.99
N ASN A 182 -4.42 8.05 -7.29
CA ASN A 182 -3.06 8.11 -7.83
C ASN A 182 -2.37 9.42 -7.48
N HIS A 183 -3.10 10.54 -7.53
CA HIS A 183 -2.58 11.84 -7.08
C HIS A 183 -2.15 11.79 -5.62
N PHE A 184 -2.98 11.25 -4.72
CA PHE A 184 -2.65 11.15 -3.30
C PHE A 184 -1.52 10.16 -3.02
N LEU A 185 -1.45 9.05 -3.76
CA LEU A 185 -0.36 8.09 -3.65
C LEU A 185 0.97 8.66 -4.17
N GLY A 186 0.94 9.50 -5.21
CA GLY A 186 2.13 9.92 -5.96
C GLY A 186 2.65 8.86 -6.93
N TYR A 187 1.86 7.80 -7.14
CA TYR A 187 2.11 6.71 -8.09
C TYR A 187 0.80 6.03 -8.46
N PRO A 188 0.68 5.38 -9.64
CA PRO A 188 -0.50 4.60 -9.98
C PRO A 188 -0.75 3.48 -8.98
N TYR A 189 -1.97 3.41 -8.43
CA TYR A 189 -2.35 2.32 -7.52
C TYR A 189 -2.09 0.97 -8.16
N PHE A 190 -1.50 0.03 -7.44
CA PHE A 190 -1.16 -1.27 -7.98
C PHE A 190 -1.47 -2.42 -7.03
N PHE A 191 -1.56 -3.60 -7.60
CA PHE A 191 -1.60 -4.88 -6.89
C PHE A 191 -0.94 -5.97 -7.72
N GLU A 192 -0.53 -7.02 -7.03
CA GLU A 192 0.08 -8.19 -7.63
C GLU A 192 -0.88 -9.39 -7.57
N GLY A 193 -0.82 -10.25 -8.59
CA GLY A 193 -1.60 -11.47 -8.58
C GLY A 193 -1.03 -12.52 -9.53
N LEU A 194 -1.46 -13.78 -9.33
CA LEU A 194 -1.11 -14.90 -10.19
C LEU A 194 -2.14 -15.04 -11.30
N VAL A 195 -1.69 -15.34 -12.50
CA VAL A 195 -2.58 -15.69 -13.61
C VAL A 195 -3.09 -17.11 -13.42
N VAL A 196 -4.39 -17.25 -13.32
CA VAL A 196 -5.09 -18.54 -13.12
C VAL A 196 -5.99 -18.87 -14.30
N GLU A 197 -6.40 -20.13 -14.41
CA GLU A 197 -7.38 -20.53 -15.42
C GLU A 197 -8.73 -19.85 -15.20
N GLY A 198 -9.39 -19.48 -16.30
CA GLY A 198 -10.73 -18.91 -16.36
C GLY A 198 -11.57 -19.55 -17.45
N ASN A 199 -12.77 -19.03 -17.69
CA ASN A 199 -13.75 -19.61 -18.62
C ASN A 199 -13.38 -19.46 -20.12
N LYS A 200 -12.30 -18.75 -20.46
CA LYS A 200 -11.74 -18.59 -21.80
C LYS A 200 -12.72 -17.99 -22.84
N ILE A 201 -13.85 -17.40 -22.42
CA ILE A 201 -14.87 -16.82 -23.31
C ILE A 201 -14.29 -15.66 -24.15
N GLY A 202 -13.48 -14.80 -23.54
CA GLY A 202 -12.84 -13.66 -24.25
C GLY A 202 -12.01 -14.11 -25.46
N ARG A 203 -11.40 -15.29 -25.41
CA ARG A 203 -10.62 -15.83 -26.53
C ARG A 203 -11.51 -16.09 -27.77
N THR A 204 -12.74 -16.52 -27.58
CA THR A 204 -13.67 -16.82 -28.73
C THR A 204 -14.14 -15.56 -29.45
N ILE A 205 -14.12 -14.42 -28.79
CA ILE A 205 -14.55 -13.12 -29.34
C ILE A 205 -13.38 -12.19 -29.69
N GLY A 206 -12.13 -12.68 -29.63
CA GLY A 206 -10.94 -11.91 -29.99
C GLY A 206 -10.35 -11.02 -28.88
N PHE A 207 -10.82 -11.19 -27.65
CA PHE A 207 -10.33 -10.47 -26.47
C PHE A 207 -9.85 -11.47 -25.38
N PRO A 208 -8.72 -12.17 -25.59
CA PRO A 208 -8.20 -13.08 -24.59
C PRO A 208 -7.88 -12.32 -23.29
N THR A 209 -8.28 -12.89 -22.14
CA THR A 209 -8.05 -12.29 -20.83
C THR A 209 -7.27 -13.23 -19.92
N ALA A 210 -6.35 -12.67 -19.14
CA ALA A 210 -5.72 -13.30 -18.00
C ALA A 210 -6.61 -13.11 -16.77
N ASN A 211 -7.00 -14.21 -16.12
CA ASN A 211 -7.74 -14.15 -14.86
C ASN A 211 -6.75 -14.03 -13.72
N MET A 212 -6.93 -13.05 -12.84
CA MET A 212 -6.02 -12.76 -11.74
C MET A 212 -6.54 -13.34 -10.43
N HIS A 213 -5.68 -14.04 -9.72
CA HIS A 213 -5.90 -14.44 -8.34
C HIS A 213 -5.02 -13.60 -7.41
N ILE A 214 -5.66 -12.86 -6.50
CA ILE A 214 -4.97 -12.08 -5.48
C ILE A 214 -4.92 -12.90 -4.20
N SER A 215 -3.72 -13.29 -3.79
CA SER A 215 -3.54 -14.19 -2.65
C SER A 215 -3.84 -13.54 -1.29
N SER A 216 -3.68 -12.22 -1.19
CA SER A 216 -3.95 -11.50 0.06
C SER A 216 -5.40 -11.07 0.14
N GLU A 217 -6.15 -11.66 1.06
CA GLU A 217 -7.52 -11.22 1.36
C GLU A 217 -7.57 -9.80 1.94
N GLU A 218 -6.47 -9.33 2.49
CA GLU A 218 -6.36 -7.99 3.08
C GLU A 218 -6.19 -6.90 2.02
N LYS A 219 -5.71 -7.25 0.82
CA LYS A 219 -5.48 -6.29 -0.25
C LYS A 219 -6.77 -5.60 -0.67
N LEU A 220 -6.74 -4.26 -0.72
CA LEU A 220 -7.83 -3.49 -1.27
C LEU A 220 -7.92 -3.75 -2.77
N ILE A 221 -9.05 -4.24 -3.23
CA ILE A 221 -9.37 -4.31 -4.65
C ILE A 221 -10.31 -3.15 -4.96
N PRO A 222 -10.02 -2.31 -5.97
CA PRO A 222 -10.84 -1.16 -6.34
C PRO A 222 -12.27 -1.55 -6.70
N ALA A 223 -13.18 -0.59 -6.79
CA ALA A 223 -14.57 -0.85 -7.14
C ALA A 223 -14.70 -1.56 -8.50
N ASN A 224 -15.86 -2.16 -8.75
CA ASN A 224 -16.14 -2.83 -10.01
C ASN A 224 -16.14 -1.85 -11.18
N GLY A 225 -15.65 -2.31 -12.32
CA GLY A 225 -15.61 -1.53 -13.56
C GLY A 225 -14.46 -1.89 -14.47
N VAL A 226 -14.29 -1.12 -15.52
CA VAL A 226 -13.24 -1.27 -16.53
C VAL A 226 -12.21 -0.16 -16.36
N TYR A 227 -10.93 -0.55 -16.39
CA TYR A 227 -9.79 0.34 -16.15
C TYR A 227 -8.75 0.19 -17.24
N ALA A 228 -8.12 1.30 -17.64
CA ALA A 228 -6.85 1.27 -18.36
C ALA A 228 -5.75 0.92 -17.36
N VAL A 229 -4.87 -0.01 -17.73
CA VAL A 229 -3.83 -0.53 -16.83
C VAL A 229 -2.49 -0.67 -17.53
N SER A 230 -1.41 -0.35 -16.83
CA SER A 230 -0.08 -0.84 -17.18
C SER A 230 0.22 -2.13 -16.43
N ILE A 231 0.93 -3.03 -17.08
CA ILE A 231 1.19 -4.39 -16.59
C ILE A 231 2.69 -4.64 -16.64
N SER A 232 3.24 -5.13 -15.52
CA SER A 232 4.61 -5.64 -15.52
C SER A 232 4.58 -7.15 -15.27
N MET A 233 5.37 -7.86 -16.06
CA MET A 233 5.59 -9.31 -15.93
C MET A 233 7.07 -9.58 -16.15
N ASP A 234 7.71 -10.14 -15.16
CA ASP A 234 9.17 -10.31 -15.13
C ASP A 234 9.84 -8.91 -15.33
N GLU A 235 10.65 -8.70 -16.36
CA GLU A 235 11.28 -7.42 -16.69
C GLU A 235 10.57 -6.66 -17.84
N GLU A 236 9.45 -7.21 -18.34
CA GLU A 236 8.72 -6.63 -19.47
C GLU A 236 7.54 -5.78 -18.98
N SER A 237 7.20 -4.75 -19.76
CA SER A 237 6.07 -3.86 -19.51
C SER A 237 5.09 -3.88 -20.67
N PHE A 238 3.80 -3.91 -20.34
CA PHE A 238 2.71 -3.95 -21.31
C PHE A 238 1.64 -2.96 -20.90
N THR A 239 0.73 -2.65 -21.83
CA THR A 239 -0.51 -1.91 -21.57
C THR A 239 -1.71 -2.81 -21.80
N GLY A 240 -2.82 -2.46 -21.20
CA GLY A 240 -4.03 -3.25 -21.34
C GLY A 240 -5.26 -2.58 -20.77
N MET A 241 -6.34 -3.32 -20.76
CA MET A 241 -7.56 -2.99 -20.02
C MET A 241 -7.92 -4.11 -19.06
N MET A 242 -8.47 -3.76 -17.92
CA MET A 242 -8.83 -4.69 -16.87
C MET A 242 -10.30 -4.51 -16.49
N ASN A 243 -11.00 -5.61 -16.30
CA ASN A 243 -12.33 -5.63 -15.72
C ASN A 243 -12.29 -6.22 -14.31
N ILE A 244 -12.83 -5.47 -13.36
CA ILE A 244 -13.16 -5.96 -12.03
C ILE A 244 -14.68 -6.11 -11.98
N GLY A 245 -15.16 -7.33 -11.80
CA GLY A 245 -16.60 -7.60 -11.84
C GLY A 245 -17.02 -8.69 -10.87
N VAL A 246 -18.32 -8.97 -10.82
CA VAL A 246 -18.90 -10.03 -9.99
C VAL A 246 -19.57 -11.07 -10.88
N ARG A 247 -19.16 -12.32 -10.72
CA ARG A 247 -19.82 -13.45 -11.37
C ARG A 247 -20.71 -14.22 -10.39
N PRO A 248 -21.94 -14.55 -10.78
CA PRO A 248 -22.75 -15.53 -10.03
C PRO A 248 -22.02 -16.89 -10.03
N THR A 249 -21.98 -17.53 -8.88
CA THR A 249 -21.50 -18.90 -8.70
C THR A 249 -22.59 -19.72 -8.01
N VAL A 250 -22.44 -21.04 -7.98
CA VAL A 250 -23.38 -21.93 -7.27
C VAL A 250 -23.47 -21.57 -5.78
N ASP A 251 -22.35 -21.14 -5.19
CA ASP A 251 -22.22 -20.79 -3.76
C ASP A 251 -22.35 -19.28 -3.47
N GLY A 252 -22.76 -18.46 -4.47
CA GLY A 252 -22.95 -17.03 -4.27
C GLY A 252 -22.38 -16.15 -5.38
N LYS A 253 -21.69 -15.07 -4.99
CA LYS A 253 -21.08 -14.10 -5.93
C LYS A 253 -19.56 -14.10 -5.72
N LYS A 254 -18.81 -14.42 -6.76
CA LYS A 254 -17.35 -14.34 -6.76
C LYS A 254 -16.88 -13.10 -7.51
N ARG A 255 -16.05 -12.30 -6.88
CA ARG A 255 -15.36 -11.18 -7.54
C ARG A 255 -14.29 -11.74 -8.45
N VAL A 256 -14.20 -11.25 -9.68
CA VAL A 256 -13.23 -11.68 -10.69
C VAL A 256 -12.48 -10.47 -11.24
N ILE A 257 -11.22 -10.67 -11.54
CA ILE A 257 -10.34 -9.68 -12.14
C ILE A 257 -9.80 -10.28 -13.43
N GLU A 258 -10.09 -9.64 -14.55
CA GLU A 258 -9.73 -10.10 -15.89
C GLU A 258 -8.95 -9.02 -16.62
N VAL A 259 -7.77 -9.34 -17.10
CA VAL A 259 -6.87 -8.40 -17.78
C VAL A 259 -6.69 -8.80 -19.23
N ASN A 260 -7.08 -7.93 -20.17
CA ASN A 260 -6.75 -8.03 -21.58
C ASN A 260 -5.46 -7.25 -21.84
N ILE A 261 -4.36 -7.95 -22.14
CA ILE A 261 -3.07 -7.37 -22.45
C ILE A 261 -3.02 -7.07 -23.95
N PHE A 262 -2.70 -5.82 -24.33
CA PHE A 262 -2.68 -5.41 -25.71
C PHE A 262 -1.47 -5.98 -26.47
N ASN A 263 -1.70 -6.37 -27.71
CA ASN A 263 -0.67 -6.92 -28.62
C ASN A 263 0.10 -8.11 -28.01
N PHE A 264 -0.59 -8.97 -27.25
CA PHE A 264 0.02 -10.06 -26.49
C PHE A 264 -0.60 -11.40 -26.89
N ASN A 265 0.25 -12.39 -27.16
CA ASN A 265 -0.16 -13.75 -27.55
C ASN A 265 0.80 -14.80 -27.02
N ARG A 266 0.94 -14.83 -25.69
CA ARG A 266 1.76 -15.86 -24.99
C ARG A 266 0.94 -16.57 -23.91
N ASP A 267 1.31 -17.80 -23.58
CA ASP A 267 0.80 -18.46 -22.39
C ASP A 267 1.53 -17.94 -21.16
N ILE A 268 0.75 -17.49 -20.17
CA ILE A 268 1.24 -16.87 -18.93
C ILE A 268 0.57 -17.44 -17.67
N TYR A 269 -0.06 -18.60 -17.77
CA TYR A 269 -0.61 -19.25 -16.57
C TYR A 269 0.47 -19.49 -15.53
N GLY A 270 0.15 -19.24 -14.25
CA GLY A 270 1.10 -19.34 -13.14
C GLY A 270 2.11 -18.19 -13.05
N LYS A 271 2.14 -17.27 -14.02
CA LYS A 271 2.98 -16.07 -13.92
C LYS A 271 2.38 -15.04 -12.98
N LYS A 272 3.24 -14.29 -12.31
CA LYS A 272 2.89 -13.16 -11.47
C LYS A 272 2.85 -11.89 -12.32
N LEU A 273 1.74 -11.16 -12.24
CA LEU A 273 1.60 -9.86 -12.86
C LEU A 273 1.50 -8.77 -11.80
N VAL A 274 2.10 -7.62 -12.07
CA VAL A 274 1.87 -6.37 -11.34
C VAL A 274 0.97 -5.50 -12.21
N ILE A 275 -0.22 -5.20 -11.73
CA ILE A 275 -1.21 -4.38 -12.44
C ILE A 275 -1.25 -2.99 -11.80
N ARG A 276 -1.03 -1.94 -12.59
CA ARG A 276 -1.15 -0.54 -12.17
C ARG A 276 -2.38 0.08 -12.82
N LEU A 277 -3.21 0.73 -12.01
CA LEU A 277 -4.41 1.42 -12.47
C LEU A 277 -4.03 2.81 -12.96
N GLU A 278 -4.13 3.01 -14.26
CA GLU A 278 -3.85 4.32 -14.86
C GLU A 278 -5.10 5.20 -14.87
N LYS A 279 -6.26 4.63 -15.28
CA LYS A 279 -7.51 5.38 -15.35
C LYS A 279 -8.73 4.47 -15.26
N PHE A 280 -9.77 4.92 -14.57
CA PHE A 280 -11.11 4.33 -14.66
C PHE A 280 -11.77 4.74 -15.98
N LEU A 281 -12.33 3.76 -16.70
CA LEU A 281 -12.97 4.00 -18.01
C LEU A 281 -14.50 4.05 -17.88
N ARG A 282 -15.10 3.04 -17.22
CA ARG A 282 -16.55 2.96 -17.00
C ARG A 282 -16.95 1.92 -15.96
N GLY A 283 -18.18 2.00 -15.50
CA GLY A 283 -18.81 0.94 -14.70
C GLY A 283 -19.16 -0.32 -15.48
N GLU A 284 -19.60 -1.35 -14.77
CA GLU A 284 -20.11 -2.58 -15.38
C GLU A 284 -21.42 -2.32 -16.16
N VAL A 285 -21.56 -2.95 -17.33
CA VAL A 285 -22.75 -2.91 -18.17
C VAL A 285 -23.17 -4.33 -18.50
N LYS A 286 -24.48 -4.58 -18.53
CA LYS A 286 -25.06 -5.84 -19.02
C LYS A 286 -25.27 -5.74 -20.52
N PHE A 287 -24.92 -6.79 -21.24
CA PHE A 287 -25.08 -6.88 -22.70
C PHE A 287 -26.13 -7.94 -23.05
N ASN A 288 -26.92 -7.67 -24.10
CA ASN A 288 -27.96 -8.59 -24.55
C ASN A 288 -27.42 -9.68 -25.51
N GLY A 289 -26.13 -9.55 -25.93
CA GLY A 289 -25.51 -10.54 -26.81
C GLY A 289 -24.02 -10.31 -26.98
N LEU A 290 -23.37 -11.22 -27.70
CA LEU A 290 -21.92 -11.19 -27.94
C LEU A 290 -21.49 -10.02 -28.84
N ASP A 291 -22.32 -9.59 -29.80
CA ASP A 291 -22.00 -8.49 -30.71
C ASP A 291 -21.93 -7.15 -29.96
N GLU A 292 -22.90 -6.90 -29.07
CA GLU A 292 -22.92 -5.71 -28.22
C GLU A 292 -21.71 -5.70 -27.27
N LEU A 293 -21.40 -6.82 -26.65
CA LEU A 293 -20.21 -6.99 -25.82
C LEU A 293 -18.94 -6.69 -26.60
N LYS A 294 -18.81 -7.25 -27.83
CA LYS A 294 -17.62 -7.04 -28.67
C LYS A 294 -17.46 -5.59 -29.10
N ALA A 295 -18.58 -4.92 -29.46
CA ALA A 295 -18.56 -3.49 -29.81
C ALA A 295 -18.06 -2.65 -28.61
N GLN A 296 -18.56 -2.92 -27.39
CA GLN A 296 -18.13 -2.22 -26.19
C GLN A 296 -16.66 -2.49 -25.86
N LEU A 297 -16.19 -3.74 -25.98
CA LEU A 297 -14.77 -4.07 -25.74
C LEU A 297 -13.82 -3.36 -26.72
N ASN A 298 -14.24 -3.15 -27.97
CA ASN A 298 -13.48 -2.35 -28.93
C ASN A 298 -13.44 -0.86 -28.52
N ALA A 299 -14.56 -0.30 -28.03
CA ALA A 299 -14.61 1.07 -27.54
C ALA A 299 -13.73 1.23 -26.29
N ASP A 300 -13.80 0.29 -25.33
CA ASP A 300 -12.97 0.27 -24.12
C ASP A 300 -11.47 0.21 -24.48
N ARG A 301 -11.11 -0.66 -25.43
CA ARG A 301 -9.73 -0.78 -25.93
C ARG A 301 -9.24 0.55 -26.51
N THR A 302 -10.05 1.20 -27.32
CA THR A 302 -9.71 2.49 -27.92
C THR A 302 -9.49 3.55 -26.85
N GLN A 303 -10.41 3.64 -25.87
CA GLN A 303 -10.28 4.58 -24.75
C GLN A 303 -9.05 4.28 -23.89
N ALA A 304 -8.80 2.99 -23.58
CA ALA A 304 -7.61 2.61 -22.84
C ALA A 304 -6.32 2.98 -23.56
N MET A 305 -6.26 2.78 -24.89
CA MET A 305 -5.08 3.14 -25.69
C MET A 305 -4.79 4.65 -25.67
N LEU A 306 -5.83 5.50 -25.64
CA LEU A 306 -5.67 6.95 -25.54
C LEU A 306 -4.98 7.39 -24.23
N VAL A 307 -5.15 6.64 -23.14
CA VAL A 307 -4.48 6.92 -21.85
C VAL A 307 -2.95 6.80 -21.95
N PHE A 308 -2.45 5.97 -22.87
CA PHE A 308 -1.03 5.70 -23.06
C PHE A 308 -0.40 6.45 -24.22
N MET A 309 -1.18 7.26 -24.92
CA MET A 309 -0.65 8.14 -25.96
C MET A 309 -0.01 9.37 -25.30
N PRO A 310 1.18 9.80 -25.78
CA PRO A 310 1.87 10.98 -25.26
C PRO A 310 1.11 12.29 -25.50
#